data_a688afdd4cc409add96cd3b273719b86
#
_entry.id   a688afdd4cc409add96cd3b273719b86
#
_cell.length_a   1.000
_cell.length_b   1.000
_cell.length_c   1.000
_cell.angle_alpha   90.00
_cell.angle_beta   90.00
_cell.angle_gamma   90.00
#
_symmetry.space_group_name_H-M   'P 1'
#
loop_
_entity.id
_entity.type
_entity.pdbx_description
1 polymer ?
#
loop_
_entity_poly.entity_id
_entity_poly.type
_entity_poly.pdbx_seq_one_letter_code
_entity_poly.pdbx_strand_id
1 'polypeptide(L)'
;MSTTLAGATLPNPVMTASGCAANGKELHRFFPVSDLGAFVTKTVMRDPRSGRPTPRMAETSSGMLNSIGLQGPGIDAFCEQDLPWLAAQGARVLVSVAGNTAEEFGEVVQRLVASPAWPCVVGVEANISCPNVANRGLVFACDPVSSERVVQIVRTRVPEEVPVFAKLTPDVTDIVAIADAVLRAGADGLTMINTLLGIVIDTDLLRPQLAGVTGGLSGPAVRPVAVRAVWQVTAAMRAGTIPTAPVIGVGGVRTGADALELVAAGASAVQVGTATFNDPSAPRRVLTELEEHLARHGFTRFADAVGVAHERMAAL
;
A
#
# COMPACT_ATOMS: atom_id res chain seq x y z
N MET A 1 -15.08 -14.19 -4.95
CA MET A 1 -14.18 -13.14 -4.38
C MET A 1 -13.02 -12.72 -5.29
N SER A 2 -12.77 -13.41 -6.42
CA SER A 2 -11.66 -13.04 -7.31
C SER A 2 -11.73 -11.58 -7.76
N THR A 3 -10.56 -10.96 -7.92
CA THR A 3 -10.40 -9.60 -8.46
C THR A 3 -9.30 -9.59 -9.50
N THR A 4 -9.31 -8.60 -10.39
CA THR A 4 -8.26 -8.39 -11.38
C THR A 4 -7.66 -7.00 -11.19
N LEU A 5 -6.34 -6.94 -11.07
CA LEU A 5 -5.58 -5.72 -10.90
C LEU A 5 -4.61 -5.57 -12.07
N ALA A 6 -4.95 -4.72 -13.05
CA ALA A 6 -4.12 -4.44 -14.23
C ALA A 6 -3.60 -5.75 -14.92
N GLY A 7 -4.51 -6.69 -15.20
CA GLY A 7 -4.18 -7.97 -15.82
C GLY A 7 -3.84 -9.11 -14.86
N ALA A 8 -3.36 -8.83 -13.65
CA ALA A 8 -3.10 -9.86 -12.64
C ALA A 8 -4.41 -10.31 -11.95
N THR A 9 -4.77 -11.59 -12.10
CA THR A 9 -5.95 -12.16 -11.42
C THR A 9 -5.57 -12.70 -10.05
N LEU A 10 -6.27 -12.26 -9.03
CA LEU A 10 -6.09 -12.66 -7.63
C LEU A 10 -7.30 -13.44 -7.13
N PRO A 11 -7.13 -14.47 -6.27
CA PRO A 11 -8.23 -15.30 -5.76
C PRO A 11 -9.18 -14.53 -4.86
N ASN A 12 -8.70 -13.46 -4.21
CA ASN A 12 -9.50 -12.56 -3.38
C ASN A 12 -8.85 -11.16 -3.34
N PRO A 13 -9.59 -10.12 -2.89
CA PRO A 13 -9.11 -8.73 -2.93
C PRO A 13 -8.31 -8.31 -1.69
N VAL A 14 -8.09 -9.18 -0.69
CA VAL A 14 -7.47 -8.79 0.57
C VAL A 14 -5.97 -9.10 0.57
N MET A 15 -5.17 -8.12 1.01
CA MET A 15 -3.72 -8.18 1.06
C MET A 15 -3.19 -7.68 2.41
N THR A 16 -1.94 -7.99 2.74
CA THR A 16 -1.20 -7.26 3.77
C THR A 16 -0.87 -5.84 3.31
N ALA A 17 -0.61 -4.92 4.25
CA ALA A 17 -0.05 -3.62 3.91
C ALA A 17 1.47 -3.62 4.13
N SER A 18 2.19 -2.90 3.26
CA SER A 18 3.64 -2.73 3.36
C SER A 18 4.06 -2.22 4.74
N GLY A 19 5.01 -2.90 5.36
CA GLY A 19 5.59 -2.53 6.65
C GLY A 19 4.88 -3.08 7.90
N CYS A 20 3.75 -3.78 7.75
CA CYS A 20 2.97 -4.31 8.88
C CYS A 20 3.08 -5.82 9.07
N ALA A 21 3.61 -6.55 8.09
CA ALA A 21 3.74 -8.00 8.11
C ALA A 21 5.18 -8.48 7.84
N ALA A 22 6.17 -7.59 8.00
CA ALA A 22 7.56 -7.83 7.64
C ALA A 22 7.67 -8.50 6.24
N ASN A 23 8.29 -9.67 6.16
CA ASN A 23 8.35 -10.48 4.94
C ASN A 23 7.61 -11.82 5.10
N GLY A 24 6.62 -11.86 6.01
CA GLY A 24 5.60 -12.92 6.09
C GLY A 24 5.88 -14.05 7.06
N LYS A 25 7.12 -14.28 7.49
CA LYS A 25 7.51 -15.45 8.30
C LYS A 25 6.77 -15.51 9.64
N GLU A 26 6.62 -14.37 10.30
CA GLU A 26 5.90 -14.26 11.57
C GLU A 26 4.39 -14.44 11.36
N LEU A 27 3.84 -13.80 10.33
CA LEU A 27 2.42 -13.84 10.03
C LEU A 27 1.96 -15.25 9.60
N HIS A 28 2.82 -15.97 8.88
CA HIS A 28 2.54 -17.33 8.40
C HIS A 28 2.25 -18.33 9.54
N ARG A 29 2.67 -18.04 10.78
CA ARG A 29 2.36 -18.85 11.95
C ARG A 29 0.88 -18.80 12.35
N PHE A 30 0.16 -17.78 11.92
CA PHE A 30 -1.26 -17.57 12.25
C PHE A 30 -2.19 -18.05 11.13
N PHE A 31 -1.75 -17.90 9.87
CA PHE A 31 -2.45 -18.42 8.70
C PHE A 31 -1.48 -18.49 7.50
N PRO A 32 -1.71 -19.37 6.52
CA PRO A 32 -0.89 -19.42 5.31
C PRO A 32 -0.94 -18.08 4.57
N VAL A 33 0.21 -17.46 4.31
CA VAL A 33 0.26 -16.17 3.57
C VAL A 33 -0.29 -16.28 2.15
N SER A 34 -0.36 -17.50 1.59
CA SER A 34 -0.99 -17.81 0.31
C SER A 34 -2.53 -17.71 0.31
N ASP A 35 -3.18 -17.68 1.49
CA ASP A 35 -4.64 -17.51 1.60
C ASP A 35 -5.10 -16.12 1.15
N LEU A 36 -4.21 -15.12 1.22
CA LEU A 36 -4.51 -13.76 0.79
C LEU A 36 -4.43 -13.62 -0.73
N GLY A 37 -5.10 -12.62 -1.27
CA GLY A 37 -5.02 -12.25 -2.68
C GLY A 37 -3.59 -12.01 -3.12
N ALA A 38 -2.85 -11.19 -2.35
CA ALA A 38 -1.41 -11.04 -2.46
C ALA A 38 -0.79 -10.72 -1.08
N PHE A 39 0.49 -11.01 -0.95
CA PHE A 39 1.32 -10.59 0.18
C PHE A 39 2.12 -9.35 -0.23
N VAL A 40 1.87 -8.21 0.43
CA VAL A 40 2.65 -6.98 0.21
C VAL A 40 3.82 -6.97 1.18
N THR A 41 5.04 -6.90 0.65
CA THR A 41 6.27 -6.99 1.44
C THR A 41 6.55 -5.71 2.21
N LYS A 42 7.42 -5.79 3.21
CA LYS A 42 8.12 -4.62 3.72
C LYS A 42 8.80 -3.91 2.55
N THR A 43 8.72 -2.57 2.50
CA THR A 43 9.39 -1.80 1.45
C THR A 43 10.88 -2.10 1.43
N VAL A 44 11.38 -2.53 0.27
CA VAL A 44 12.78 -2.90 0.03
C VAL A 44 13.51 -1.72 -0.59
N MET A 45 14.71 -1.45 -0.11
CA MET A 45 15.62 -0.45 -0.66
C MET A 45 16.88 -1.12 -1.22
N ARG A 46 17.70 -0.36 -1.95
CA ARG A 46 18.95 -0.85 -2.52
C ARG A 46 19.89 -1.43 -1.45
N ASP A 47 20.15 -0.63 -0.43
CA ASP A 47 21.12 -0.94 0.61
C ASP A 47 20.43 -1.31 1.95
N PRO A 48 21.09 -2.09 2.82
CA PRO A 48 20.61 -2.34 4.17
C PRO A 48 20.43 -1.05 4.97
N ARG A 49 19.38 -0.97 5.80
CA ARG A 49 19.08 0.19 6.66
C ARG A 49 18.71 -0.25 8.07
N SER A 50 19.30 0.39 9.08
CA SER A 50 18.95 0.21 10.49
C SER A 50 17.63 0.89 10.89
N GLY A 51 17.14 1.82 10.05
CA GLY A 51 16.00 2.67 10.38
C GLY A 51 16.38 3.86 11.26
N ARG A 52 15.36 4.53 11.82
CA ARG A 52 15.55 5.69 12.73
C ARG A 52 15.82 5.23 14.16
N PRO A 53 16.39 6.10 15.01
CA PRO A 53 16.51 5.85 16.45
C PRO A 53 15.14 5.63 17.13
N THR A 54 15.15 4.94 18.27
CA THR A 54 13.98 4.74 19.14
C THR A 54 13.82 5.92 20.12
N PRO A 55 12.58 6.22 20.59
CA PRO A 55 11.30 5.60 20.25
C PRO A 55 10.87 5.95 18.83
N ARG A 56 10.38 4.95 18.10
CA ARG A 56 9.94 5.13 16.70
C ARG A 56 8.52 4.64 16.42
N MET A 57 7.79 4.30 17.47
CA MET A 57 6.36 3.99 17.47
C MET A 57 5.72 4.62 18.71
N ALA A 58 4.51 5.15 18.55
CA ALA A 58 3.71 5.72 19.62
C ALA A 58 2.23 5.41 19.37
N GLU A 59 1.52 4.98 20.42
CA GLU A 59 0.08 4.79 20.35
C GLU A 59 -0.66 6.14 20.36
N THR A 60 -1.83 6.16 19.75
CA THR A 60 -2.80 7.25 19.80
C THR A 60 -4.17 6.70 20.17
N SER A 61 -5.12 7.55 20.53
CA SER A 61 -6.47 7.14 20.96
C SER A 61 -7.22 6.26 19.94
N SER A 62 -6.89 6.36 18.64
CA SER A 62 -7.57 5.61 17.57
C SER A 62 -6.62 5.13 16.47
N GLY A 63 -5.37 4.83 16.84
CA GLY A 63 -4.36 4.37 15.89
C GLY A 63 -2.97 4.43 16.47
N MET A 64 -1.98 4.64 15.63
CA MET A 64 -0.59 4.75 16.05
C MET A 64 0.21 5.65 15.11
N LEU A 65 1.26 6.25 15.64
CA LEU A 65 2.31 6.91 14.88
C LEU A 65 3.51 6.00 14.72
N ASN A 66 4.12 6.01 13.55
CA ASN A 66 5.38 5.33 13.32
C ASN A 66 6.38 6.21 12.57
N SER A 67 7.66 6.04 12.89
CA SER A 67 8.80 6.69 12.24
C SER A 67 9.94 5.68 12.09
N ILE A 68 9.66 4.53 11.43
CA ILE A 68 10.56 3.38 11.32
C ILE A 68 11.80 3.70 10.49
N GLY A 69 11.68 4.49 9.42
CA GLY A 69 12.79 4.89 8.57
C GLY A 69 13.23 3.83 7.58
N LEU A 70 12.31 3.01 7.07
CA LEU A 70 12.56 1.96 6.05
C LEU A 70 13.67 0.97 6.46
N GLN A 71 13.66 0.54 7.73
CA GLN A 71 14.54 -0.55 8.18
C GLN A 71 14.34 -1.79 7.30
N GLY A 72 15.44 -2.38 6.84
CA GLY A 72 15.40 -3.58 6.01
C GLY A 72 16.78 -4.08 5.62
N PRO A 73 16.86 -5.31 5.06
CA PRO A 73 18.11 -5.99 4.76
C PRO A 73 18.76 -5.54 3.45
N GLY A 74 18.09 -4.71 2.64
CA GLY A 74 18.49 -4.39 1.27
C GLY A 74 17.98 -5.41 0.26
N ILE A 75 18.06 -5.03 -1.03
CA ILE A 75 17.48 -5.83 -2.12
C ILE A 75 18.17 -7.18 -2.29
N ASP A 76 19.49 -7.25 -2.13
CA ASP A 76 20.25 -8.48 -2.38
C ASP A 76 19.84 -9.56 -1.36
N ALA A 77 19.87 -9.25 -0.05
CA ALA A 77 19.44 -10.18 0.99
C ALA A 77 17.93 -10.52 0.90
N PHE A 78 17.10 -9.57 0.48
CA PHE A 78 15.67 -9.85 0.21
C PHE A 78 15.50 -10.88 -0.91
N CYS A 79 16.20 -10.73 -2.03
CA CYS A 79 16.16 -11.66 -3.17
C CYS A 79 16.76 -13.02 -2.85
N GLU A 80 17.75 -13.09 -1.94
CA GLU A 80 18.39 -14.34 -1.55
C GLU A 80 17.59 -15.14 -0.49
N GLN A 81 16.88 -14.46 0.39
CA GLN A 81 16.30 -15.11 1.59
C GLN A 81 14.77 -15.00 1.68
N ASP A 82 14.21 -13.80 1.52
CA ASP A 82 12.81 -13.55 1.83
C ASP A 82 11.89 -13.86 0.63
N LEU A 83 12.25 -13.41 -0.56
CA LEU A 83 11.46 -13.67 -1.76
C LEU A 83 11.40 -15.16 -2.10
N PRO A 84 12.51 -15.95 -2.05
CA PRO A 84 12.44 -17.40 -2.23
C PRO A 84 11.59 -18.11 -1.18
N TRP A 85 11.63 -17.63 0.07
CA TRP A 85 10.78 -18.18 1.12
C TRP A 85 9.29 -17.94 0.81
N LEU A 86 8.90 -16.71 0.43
CA LEU A 86 7.53 -16.39 0.02
C LEU A 86 7.08 -17.23 -1.17
N ALA A 87 7.94 -17.42 -2.16
CA ALA A 87 7.68 -18.30 -3.31
C ALA A 87 7.42 -19.74 -2.87
N ALA A 88 8.23 -20.27 -1.95
CA ALA A 88 8.08 -21.62 -1.40
C ALA A 88 6.77 -21.81 -0.61
N GLN A 89 6.20 -20.71 -0.05
CA GLN A 89 4.89 -20.72 0.60
C GLN A 89 3.72 -20.59 -0.40
N GLY A 90 3.98 -20.51 -1.70
CA GLY A 90 2.95 -20.29 -2.71
C GLY A 90 2.30 -18.89 -2.65
N ALA A 91 2.97 -17.92 -2.05
CA ALA A 91 2.48 -16.56 -1.97
C ALA A 91 2.53 -15.85 -3.34
N ARG A 92 1.50 -15.10 -3.65
CA ARG A 92 1.50 -14.08 -4.72
C ARG A 92 2.03 -12.80 -4.12
N VAL A 93 3.18 -12.32 -4.60
CA VAL A 93 3.92 -11.25 -3.93
C VAL A 93 3.77 -9.92 -4.66
N LEU A 94 3.25 -8.90 -3.98
CA LEU A 94 3.35 -7.50 -4.42
C LEU A 94 4.54 -6.88 -3.70
N VAL A 95 5.65 -6.66 -4.42
CA VAL A 95 6.90 -6.18 -3.81
C VAL A 95 6.87 -4.66 -3.71
N SER A 96 6.89 -4.14 -2.47
CA SER A 96 7.02 -2.72 -2.22
C SER A 96 8.49 -2.29 -2.29
N VAL A 97 8.80 -1.30 -3.13
CA VAL A 97 10.15 -0.80 -3.38
C VAL A 97 10.27 0.70 -3.12
N ALA A 98 11.44 1.15 -2.67
CA ALA A 98 11.76 2.57 -2.52
C ALA A 98 13.23 2.86 -2.84
N GLY A 99 13.53 4.15 -3.10
CA GLY A 99 14.87 4.66 -3.29
C GLY A 99 15.01 6.08 -2.75
N ASN A 100 16.23 6.52 -2.49
CA ASN A 100 16.50 7.92 -2.13
C ASN A 100 16.49 8.82 -3.38
N THR A 101 16.73 8.26 -4.55
CA THR A 101 16.64 8.91 -5.86
C THR A 101 15.78 8.07 -6.80
N ALA A 102 15.30 8.64 -7.88
CA ALA A 102 14.53 7.92 -8.88
C ALA A 102 15.36 6.78 -9.52
N GLU A 103 16.66 7.00 -9.71
CA GLU A 103 17.61 6.00 -10.22
C GLU A 103 17.73 4.80 -9.28
N GLU A 104 17.78 5.02 -7.95
CA GLU A 104 17.83 3.93 -6.96
C GLU A 104 16.58 3.05 -7.02
N PHE A 105 15.37 3.61 -7.27
CA PHE A 105 14.17 2.79 -7.53
C PHE A 105 14.41 1.84 -8.70
N GLY A 106 15.00 2.36 -9.79
CA GLY A 106 15.32 1.55 -10.95
C GLY A 106 16.34 0.43 -10.68
N GLU A 107 17.37 0.70 -9.89
CA GLU A 107 18.37 -0.29 -9.50
C GLU A 107 17.75 -1.42 -8.65
N VAL A 108 16.90 -1.06 -7.68
CA VAL A 108 16.16 -2.03 -6.84
C VAL A 108 15.32 -2.95 -7.71
N VAL A 109 14.54 -2.37 -8.63
CA VAL A 109 13.67 -3.15 -9.53
C VAL A 109 14.47 -4.03 -10.46
N GLN A 110 15.57 -3.54 -11.02
CA GLN A 110 16.42 -4.33 -11.91
C GLN A 110 16.99 -5.59 -11.20
N ARG A 111 17.42 -5.46 -9.94
CA ARG A 111 17.91 -6.60 -9.14
C ARG A 111 16.74 -7.54 -8.77
N LEU A 112 15.57 -7.00 -8.47
CA LEU A 112 14.38 -7.77 -8.16
C LEU A 112 13.96 -8.66 -9.35
N VAL A 113 13.90 -8.09 -10.55
CA VAL A 113 13.53 -8.80 -11.79
C VAL A 113 14.57 -9.90 -12.13
N ALA A 114 15.84 -9.70 -11.79
CA ALA A 114 16.88 -10.70 -11.99
C ALA A 114 16.84 -11.87 -10.98
N SER A 115 15.98 -11.80 -9.95
CA SER A 115 15.87 -12.87 -8.94
C SER A 115 15.26 -14.14 -9.54
N PRO A 116 15.80 -15.34 -9.26
CA PRO A 116 15.19 -16.60 -9.64
C PRO A 116 13.76 -16.79 -9.08
N ALA A 117 13.42 -16.13 -7.98
CA ALA A 117 12.10 -16.16 -7.37
C ALA A 117 11.12 -15.13 -7.97
N TRP A 118 11.53 -14.33 -8.97
CA TRP A 118 10.68 -13.37 -9.68
C TRP A 118 9.30 -13.92 -10.10
N PRO A 119 9.15 -15.17 -10.55
CA PRO A 119 7.85 -15.70 -10.98
C PRO A 119 6.73 -15.66 -9.92
N CYS A 120 7.04 -15.49 -8.62
CA CYS A 120 6.02 -15.32 -7.59
C CYS A 120 5.54 -13.86 -7.46
N VAL A 121 6.19 -12.90 -8.14
CA VAL A 121 5.86 -11.48 -8.10
C VAL A 121 4.70 -11.19 -9.03
N VAL A 122 3.58 -10.76 -8.46
CA VAL A 122 2.35 -10.41 -9.20
C VAL A 122 2.18 -8.91 -9.41
N GLY A 123 3.12 -8.10 -8.91
CA GLY A 123 3.16 -6.67 -9.09
C GLY A 123 4.29 -6.00 -8.30
N VAL A 124 4.60 -4.76 -8.66
CA VAL A 124 5.56 -3.90 -7.97
C VAL A 124 4.84 -2.67 -7.43
N GLU A 125 4.94 -2.40 -6.11
CA GLU A 125 4.43 -1.20 -5.47
C GLU A 125 5.57 -0.19 -5.31
N ALA A 126 5.59 0.86 -6.15
CA ALA A 126 6.53 1.97 -6.02
C ALA A 126 6.10 2.87 -4.84
N ASN A 127 6.75 2.75 -3.70
CA ASN A 127 6.49 3.55 -2.51
C ASN A 127 7.13 4.94 -2.65
N ILE A 128 6.52 5.80 -3.46
CA ILE A 128 6.96 7.18 -3.71
C ILE A 128 6.60 8.13 -2.56
N SER A 129 5.82 7.67 -1.59
CA SER A 129 5.31 8.43 -0.45
C SER A 129 6.26 8.43 0.76
N CYS A 130 7.48 7.91 0.64
CA CYS A 130 8.45 7.93 1.72
C CYS A 130 9.24 9.25 1.72
N PRO A 131 9.46 9.89 2.90
CA PRO A 131 10.22 11.13 3.00
C PRO A 131 11.64 10.95 2.45
N ASN A 132 11.98 11.71 1.42
CA ASN A 132 13.32 11.69 0.83
C ASN A 132 14.25 12.63 1.60
N VAL A 133 15.31 12.08 2.16
CA VAL A 133 16.33 12.87 2.89
C VAL A 133 17.08 13.82 1.94
N ALA A 134 17.28 13.42 0.69
CA ALA A 134 18.00 14.23 -0.32
C ALA A 134 17.26 15.49 -0.74
N ASN A 135 15.93 15.52 -0.64
CA ASN A 135 15.09 16.64 -1.08
C ASN A 135 14.47 17.42 0.09
N ARG A 136 15.23 17.70 1.15
CA ARG A 136 14.81 18.45 2.35
C ARG A 136 13.58 17.88 3.06
N GLY A 137 13.39 16.56 2.99
CA GLY A 137 12.25 15.88 3.62
C GLY A 137 10.95 15.91 2.80
N LEU A 138 10.97 16.48 1.59
CA LEU A 138 9.84 16.37 0.67
C LEU A 138 9.74 14.95 0.13
N VAL A 139 8.53 14.42 0.09
CA VAL A 139 8.20 13.11 -0.47
C VAL A 139 8.09 13.25 -1.99
N PHE A 140 8.53 12.27 -2.76
CA PHE A 140 8.29 12.29 -4.22
C PHE A 140 6.80 12.47 -4.55
N ALA A 141 5.91 11.80 -3.81
CA ALA A 141 4.47 11.88 -3.99
C ALA A 141 3.82 13.22 -3.63
N CYS A 142 4.59 14.22 -3.19
CA CYS A 142 4.08 15.59 -2.97
C CYS A 142 4.26 16.49 -4.21
N ASP A 143 4.99 16.02 -5.22
CA ASP A 143 5.25 16.76 -6.46
C ASP A 143 4.95 15.88 -7.69
N PRO A 144 4.04 16.29 -8.60
CA PRO A 144 3.68 15.50 -9.77
C PRO A 144 4.89 15.13 -10.65
N VAL A 145 5.81 16.07 -10.90
CA VAL A 145 6.98 15.85 -11.78
C VAL A 145 7.95 14.82 -11.19
N SER A 146 8.20 14.92 -9.88
CA SER A 146 9.04 13.95 -9.17
C SER A 146 8.41 12.56 -9.11
N SER A 147 7.09 12.49 -8.93
CA SER A 147 6.30 11.25 -8.95
C SER A 147 6.37 10.57 -10.32
N GLU A 148 6.13 11.34 -11.38
CA GLU A 148 6.19 10.91 -12.78
C GLU A 148 7.54 10.29 -13.11
N ARG A 149 8.66 10.98 -12.78
CA ARG A 149 10.00 10.49 -13.05
C ARG A 149 10.28 9.13 -12.40
N VAL A 150 9.90 8.94 -11.14
CA VAL A 150 10.10 7.65 -10.46
C VAL A 150 9.30 6.54 -11.15
N VAL A 151 8.02 6.79 -11.45
CA VAL A 151 7.16 5.79 -12.09
C VAL A 151 7.69 5.42 -13.48
N GLN A 152 8.10 6.38 -14.31
CA GLN A 152 8.70 6.11 -15.61
C GLN A 152 9.92 5.19 -15.49
N ILE A 153 10.83 5.48 -14.56
CA ILE A 153 12.02 4.67 -14.35
C ILE A 153 11.66 3.25 -13.89
N VAL A 154 10.72 3.10 -12.97
CA VAL A 154 10.26 1.79 -12.50
C VAL A 154 9.61 1.02 -13.64
N ARG A 155 8.68 1.64 -14.38
CA ARG A 155 7.95 0.96 -15.47
C ARG A 155 8.88 0.44 -16.56
N THR A 156 9.91 1.19 -16.93
CA THR A 156 10.88 0.76 -17.96
C THR A 156 11.72 -0.44 -17.57
N ARG A 157 11.73 -0.84 -16.30
CA ARG A 157 12.53 -1.97 -15.78
C ARG A 157 11.70 -3.19 -15.34
N VAL A 158 10.40 -2.99 -15.13
CA VAL A 158 9.47 -4.08 -14.83
C VAL A 158 8.97 -4.66 -16.16
N PRO A 159 8.95 -5.99 -16.37
CA PRO A 159 8.33 -6.62 -17.53
C PRO A 159 6.88 -6.16 -17.73
N GLU A 160 6.43 -6.05 -18.99
CA GLU A 160 5.14 -5.47 -19.34
C GLU A 160 3.96 -6.21 -18.71
N GLU A 161 4.07 -7.53 -18.56
CA GLU A 161 3.05 -8.41 -17.99
C GLU A 161 2.89 -8.26 -16.46
N VAL A 162 3.83 -7.58 -15.75
CA VAL A 162 3.77 -7.38 -14.31
C VAL A 162 3.39 -5.92 -14.01
N PRO A 163 2.25 -5.68 -13.34
CA PRO A 163 1.77 -4.33 -13.09
C PRO A 163 2.63 -3.55 -12.07
N VAL A 164 2.70 -2.23 -12.31
CA VAL A 164 3.34 -1.25 -11.42
C VAL A 164 2.26 -0.40 -10.76
N PHE A 165 2.23 -0.41 -9.43
CA PHE A 165 1.34 0.42 -8.62
C PHE A 165 2.11 1.56 -7.98
N ALA A 166 1.63 2.80 -8.12
CA ALA A 166 2.18 3.95 -7.42
C ALA A 166 1.47 4.12 -6.07
N LYS A 167 2.25 4.11 -4.96
CA LYS A 167 1.68 4.32 -3.62
C LYS A 167 1.76 5.79 -3.23
N LEU A 168 0.57 6.40 -3.08
CA LEU A 168 0.39 7.83 -2.87
C LEU A 168 0.27 8.19 -1.37
N THR A 169 0.69 9.41 -1.04
CA THR A 169 0.49 10.00 0.29
C THR A 169 -0.81 10.81 0.35
N PRO A 170 -1.49 10.85 1.52
CA PRO A 170 -2.59 11.78 1.73
C PRO A 170 -2.13 13.22 2.05
N ASP A 171 -0.83 13.42 2.27
CA ASP A 171 -0.23 14.71 2.69
C ASP A 171 -0.04 15.67 1.49
N VAL A 172 -1.08 15.80 0.68
CA VAL A 172 -1.11 16.68 -0.50
C VAL A 172 -2.43 17.44 -0.56
N THR A 173 -2.39 18.61 -1.19
CA THR A 173 -3.61 19.42 -1.38
C THR A 173 -4.51 18.80 -2.45
N ASP A 174 -3.92 18.27 -3.53
CA ASP A 174 -4.63 17.67 -4.65
C ASP A 174 -4.04 16.29 -4.99
N ILE A 175 -4.66 15.25 -4.47
CA ILE A 175 -4.26 13.86 -4.72
C ILE A 175 -4.63 13.41 -6.15
N VAL A 176 -5.63 14.05 -6.77
CA VAL A 176 -6.05 13.71 -8.13
C VAL A 176 -4.98 14.13 -9.13
N ALA A 177 -4.35 15.29 -8.95
CA ALA A 177 -3.25 15.73 -9.79
C ALA A 177 -2.03 14.79 -9.72
N ILE A 178 -1.70 14.28 -8.54
CA ILE A 178 -0.63 13.26 -8.39
C ILE A 178 -1.04 11.95 -9.07
N ALA A 179 -2.29 11.49 -8.87
CA ALA A 179 -2.80 10.29 -9.52
C ALA A 179 -2.73 10.38 -11.05
N ASP A 180 -3.15 11.52 -11.64
CA ASP A 180 -3.06 11.76 -13.08
C ASP A 180 -1.61 11.67 -13.60
N ALA A 181 -0.69 12.35 -12.91
CA ALA A 181 0.73 12.36 -13.29
C ALA A 181 1.33 10.94 -13.31
N VAL A 182 1.13 10.15 -12.25
CA VAL A 182 1.72 8.79 -12.18
C VAL A 182 1.06 7.81 -13.15
N LEU A 183 -0.25 7.94 -13.41
CA LEU A 183 -0.94 7.11 -14.40
C LEU A 183 -0.47 7.42 -15.82
N ARG A 184 -0.32 8.69 -16.18
CA ARG A 184 0.25 9.10 -17.48
C ARG A 184 1.72 8.69 -17.62
N ALA A 185 2.44 8.57 -16.52
CA ALA A 185 3.82 8.11 -16.49
C ALA A 185 3.97 6.58 -16.68
N GLY A 186 2.85 5.84 -16.69
CA GLY A 186 2.82 4.40 -16.93
C GLY A 186 2.62 3.55 -15.69
N ALA A 187 2.12 4.11 -14.58
CA ALA A 187 1.58 3.27 -13.51
C ALA A 187 0.33 2.55 -14.00
N ASP A 188 0.26 1.24 -13.77
CA ASP A 188 -0.87 0.39 -14.14
C ASP A 188 -1.99 0.42 -13.09
N GLY A 189 -1.72 1.01 -11.92
CA GLY A 189 -2.68 1.19 -10.84
C GLY A 189 -2.13 2.05 -9.71
N LEU A 190 -2.97 2.27 -8.71
CA LEU A 190 -2.64 3.10 -7.55
C LEU A 190 -2.81 2.30 -6.25
N THR A 191 -1.95 2.57 -5.25
CA THR A 191 -2.17 2.18 -3.85
C THR A 191 -2.44 3.46 -3.03
N MET A 192 -3.58 3.53 -2.36
CA MET A 192 -4.04 4.73 -1.65
C MET A 192 -4.66 4.35 -0.31
N ILE A 193 -4.13 4.87 0.77
CA ILE A 193 -3.10 5.89 0.97
C ILE A 193 -1.94 5.35 1.83
N ASN A 194 -0.80 6.06 1.85
CA ASN A 194 0.19 5.89 2.89
C ASN A 194 -0.30 6.59 4.19
N THR A 195 0.48 6.49 5.26
CA THR A 195 0.18 7.13 6.55
C THR A 195 0.13 8.66 6.45
N LEU A 196 -0.72 9.29 7.27
CA LEU A 196 -0.85 10.75 7.37
C LEU A 196 0.18 11.30 8.36
N LEU A 197 0.88 12.37 8.01
CA LEU A 197 1.89 12.95 8.89
C LEU A 197 1.25 13.52 10.18
N GLY A 198 1.84 13.19 11.32
CA GLY A 198 1.37 13.63 12.63
C GLY A 198 2.49 13.74 13.66
N ILE A 199 2.14 14.25 14.83
CA ILE A 199 3.01 14.37 16.02
C ILE A 199 2.21 14.04 17.27
N VAL A 200 2.86 13.41 18.26
CA VAL A 200 2.36 13.27 19.62
C VAL A 200 3.36 13.88 20.59
N ILE A 201 2.87 14.75 21.46
CA ILE A 201 3.63 15.35 22.56
C ILE A 201 3.35 14.55 23.84
N ASP A 202 4.40 14.10 24.49
CA ASP A 202 4.33 13.56 25.84
C ASP A 202 4.04 14.73 26.80
N THR A 203 2.89 14.68 27.46
CA THR A 203 2.43 15.77 28.33
C THR A 203 3.13 15.83 29.70
N ASP A 204 3.77 14.73 30.11
CA ASP A 204 4.54 14.68 31.34
C ASP A 204 5.97 15.20 31.11
N LEU A 205 6.56 14.84 29.97
CA LEU A 205 7.92 15.23 29.62
C LEU A 205 8.01 16.47 28.74
N LEU A 206 6.88 16.99 28.25
CA LEU A 206 6.73 18.17 27.38
C LEU A 206 7.64 18.12 26.14
N ARG A 207 7.74 16.94 25.52
CA ARG A 207 8.55 16.69 24.33
C ARG A 207 7.87 15.73 23.35
N PRO A 208 8.28 15.69 22.08
CA PRO A 208 7.80 14.67 21.15
C PRO A 208 8.05 13.25 21.66
N GLN A 209 7.07 12.36 21.52
CA GLN A 209 7.22 10.94 21.89
C GLN A 209 8.15 10.18 20.94
N LEU A 210 8.19 10.57 19.68
CA LEU A 210 9.06 9.92 18.69
C LEU A 210 10.41 10.62 18.58
N ALA A 211 11.50 9.87 18.50
CA ALA A 211 12.84 10.41 18.27
C ALA A 211 12.95 11.20 16.96
N GLY A 212 12.13 10.86 15.93
CA GLY A 212 12.03 11.59 14.68
C GLY A 212 11.10 12.79 14.70
N VAL A 213 10.60 13.21 15.87
CA VAL A 213 9.62 14.29 16.11
C VAL A 213 8.25 13.96 15.51
N THR A 214 8.16 13.82 14.18
CA THR A 214 6.95 13.43 13.45
C THR A 214 6.97 11.97 13.06
N GLY A 215 5.79 11.41 12.82
CA GLY A 215 5.59 10.06 12.31
C GLY A 215 4.32 9.96 11.47
N GLY A 216 4.18 8.85 10.76
CA GLY A 216 2.99 8.55 9.99
C GLY A 216 1.88 8.00 10.90
N LEU A 217 0.73 8.66 10.94
CA LEU A 217 -0.48 8.20 11.61
C LEU A 217 -1.15 7.12 10.77
N SER A 218 -1.51 6.01 11.42
CA SER A 218 -2.20 4.87 10.84
C SER A 218 -3.27 4.33 11.78
N GLY A 219 -4.02 3.32 11.34
CA GLY A 219 -5.12 2.74 12.11
C GLY A 219 -6.46 3.42 11.83
N PRO A 220 -7.51 3.17 12.64
CA PRO A 220 -8.87 3.62 12.36
C PRO A 220 -9.03 5.12 12.15
N ALA A 221 -8.19 5.94 12.79
CA ALA A 221 -8.23 7.40 12.66
C ALA A 221 -8.05 7.90 11.22
N VAL A 222 -7.31 7.17 10.36
CA VAL A 222 -7.05 7.60 8.98
C VAL A 222 -8.08 7.07 7.97
N ARG A 223 -8.99 6.16 8.36
CA ARG A 223 -9.94 5.56 7.42
C ARG A 223 -10.79 6.58 6.65
N PRO A 224 -11.42 7.60 7.28
CA PRO A 224 -12.17 8.61 6.52
C PRO A 224 -11.33 9.37 5.50
N VAL A 225 -10.05 9.57 5.80
CA VAL A 225 -9.10 10.22 4.87
C VAL A 225 -8.80 9.28 3.69
N ALA A 226 -8.60 7.99 3.95
CA ALA A 226 -8.37 6.98 2.91
C ALA A 226 -9.58 6.84 1.98
N VAL A 227 -10.79 6.71 2.56
CA VAL A 227 -12.04 6.62 1.79
C VAL A 227 -12.25 7.86 0.91
N ARG A 228 -12.05 9.07 1.47
CA ARG A 228 -12.12 10.31 0.70
C ARG A 228 -11.12 10.32 -0.46
N ALA A 229 -9.88 9.92 -0.24
CA ALA A 229 -8.84 9.90 -1.26
C ALA A 229 -9.20 8.93 -2.40
N VAL A 230 -9.63 7.70 -2.07
CA VAL A 230 -10.11 6.72 -3.06
C VAL A 230 -11.30 7.29 -3.83
N TRP A 231 -12.30 7.85 -3.13
CA TRP A 231 -13.47 8.46 -3.75
C TRP A 231 -13.13 9.56 -4.75
N GLN A 232 -12.28 10.52 -4.36
CA GLN A 232 -11.92 11.65 -5.22
C GLN A 232 -11.24 11.20 -6.51
N VAL A 233 -10.28 10.27 -6.41
CA VAL A 233 -9.55 9.76 -7.57
C VAL A 233 -10.46 8.91 -8.46
N THR A 234 -11.28 8.02 -7.90
CA THR A 234 -12.20 7.19 -8.69
C THR A 234 -13.33 8.01 -9.30
N ALA A 235 -13.79 9.10 -8.66
CA ALA A 235 -14.72 10.06 -9.26
C ALA A 235 -14.10 10.75 -10.48
N ALA A 236 -12.84 11.17 -10.39
CA ALA A 236 -12.13 11.79 -11.52
C ALA A 236 -11.91 10.80 -12.68
N MET A 237 -11.61 9.52 -12.37
CA MET A 237 -11.55 8.45 -13.38
C MET A 237 -12.90 8.24 -14.07
N ARG A 238 -13.99 8.17 -13.30
CA ARG A 238 -15.36 8.00 -13.84
C ARG A 238 -15.81 9.19 -14.68
N ALA A 239 -15.36 10.40 -14.34
CA ALA A 239 -15.60 11.60 -15.13
C ALA A 239 -14.73 11.71 -16.39
N GLY A 240 -13.77 10.78 -16.58
CA GLY A 240 -12.84 10.81 -17.72
C GLY A 240 -11.81 11.93 -17.68
N THR A 241 -11.60 12.57 -16.50
CA THR A 241 -10.63 13.67 -16.36
C THR A 241 -9.20 13.15 -16.16
N ILE A 242 -9.04 11.93 -15.67
CA ILE A 242 -7.77 11.22 -15.55
C ILE A 242 -7.89 9.80 -16.10
N PRO A 243 -6.77 9.11 -16.45
CA PRO A 243 -6.80 7.72 -16.90
C PRO A 243 -7.47 6.79 -15.88
N THR A 244 -8.23 5.80 -16.36
CA THR A 244 -8.86 4.77 -15.53
C THR A 244 -7.87 3.67 -15.21
N ALA A 245 -7.75 3.31 -13.92
CA ALA A 245 -6.86 2.25 -13.44
C ALA A 245 -7.41 1.64 -12.13
N PRO A 246 -7.04 0.40 -11.78
CA PRO A 246 -7.43 -0.19 -10.50
C PRO A 246 -6.77 0.56 -9.32
N VAL A 247 -7.53 0.68 -8.22
CA VAL A 247 -7.07 1.28 -6.98
C VAL A 247 -7.03 0.21 -5.88
N ILE A 248 -5.89 0.09 -5.20
CA ILE A 248 -5.75 -0.70 -3.98
C ILE A 248 -5.98 0.24 -2.81
N GLY A 249 -7.09 0.05 -2.07
CA GLY A 249 -7.42 0.87 -0.91
C GLY A 249 -6.68 0.43 0.34
N VAL A 250 -6.06 1.36 1.05
CA VAL A 250 -5.38 1.09 2.32
C VAL A 250 -5.52 2.26 3.29
N GLY A 251 -5.80 1.96 4.55
CA GLY A 251 -5.92 2.94 5.64
C GLY A 251 -7.08 2.64 6.58
N GLY A 252 -6.78 2.23 7.80
CA GLY A 252 -7.74 2.03 8.87
C GLY A 252 -8.63 0.79 8.78
N VAL A 253 -8.33 -0.15 7.89
CA VAL A 253 -9.09 -1.40 7.75
C VAL A 253 -8.82 -2.32 8.95
N ARG A 254 -9.89 -2.63 9.72
CA ARG A 254 -9.90 -3.57 10.84
C ARG A 254 -10.91 -4.69 10.67
N THR A 255 -12.00 -4.41 9.95
CA THR A 255 -13.15 -5.31 9.76
C THR A 255 -13.50 -5.41 8.28
N GLY A 256 -14.34 -6.40 7.92
CA GLY A 256 -14.89 -6.51 6.57
C GLY A 256 -15.75 -5.31 6.18
N ALA A 257 -16.42 -4.66 7.14
CA ALA A 257 -17.16 -3.42 6.91
C ALA A 257 -16.25 -2.27 6.50
N ASP A 258 -15.08 -2.12 7.17
CA ASP A 258 -14.08 -1.10 6.82
C ASP A 258 -13.52 -1.35 5.41
N ALA A 259 -13.30 -2.62 5.06
CA ALA A 259 -12.86 -3.02 3.71
C ALA A 259 -13.93 -2.68 2.67
N LEU A 260 -15.20 -3.00 2.95
CA LEU A 260 -16.32 -2.70 2.04
C LEU A 260 -16.50 -1.20 1.82
N GLU A 261 -16.22 -0.36 2.82
CA GLU A 261 -16.28 1.10 2.68
C GLU A 261 -15.30 1.60 1.60
N LEU A 262 -14.04 1.10 1.59
CA LEU A 262 -13.06 1.41 0.54
C LEU A 262 -13.48 0.84 -0.82
N VAL A 263 -14.00 -0.39 -0.85
CA VAL A 263 -14.50 -1.03 -2.09
C VAL A 263 -15.66 -0.24 -2.67
N ALA A 264 -16.63 0.15 -1.86
CA ALA A 264 -17.78 0.95 -2.31
C ALA A 264 -17.36 2.34 -2.82
N ALA A 265 -16.27 2.90 -2.28
CA ALA A 265 -15.65 4.14 -2.79
C ALA A 265 -14.86 3.95 -4.10
N GLY A 266 -14.57 2.72 -4.53
CA GLY A 266 -13.93 2.42 -5.81
C GLY A 266 -12.66 1.58 -5.74
N ALA A 267 -12.25 1.09 -4.57
CA ALA A 267 -11.08 0.22 -4.46
C ALA A 267 -11.36 -1.17 -5.05
N SER A 268 -10.48 -1.63 -5.93
CA SER A 268 -10.50 -2.96 -6.57
C SER A 268 -9.82 -4.05 -5.73
N ALA A 269 -9.12 -3.66 -4.67
CA ALA A 269 -8.55 -4.50 -3.63
C ALA A 269 -8.28 -3.67 -2.38
N VAL A 270 -8.00 -4.32 -1.23
CA VAL A 270 -7.75 -3.65 0.03
C VAL A 270 -6.52 -4.23 0.74
N GLN A 271 -5.73 -3.35 1.39
CA GLN A 271 -4.62 -3.76 2.23
C GLN A 271 -4.98 -3.60 3.70
N VAL A 272 -4.63 -4.60 4.52
CA VAL A 272 -4.76 -4.61 5.98
C VAL A 272 -3.39 -4.40 6.61
N GLY A 273 -3.23 -3.29 7.33
CA GLY A 273 -1.94 -2.88 7.92
C GLY A 273 -1.96 -2.93 9.45
N THR A 274 -2.10 -1.80 10.10
CA THR A 274 -1.94 -1.59 11.55
C THR A 274 -2.73 -2.59 12.41
N ALA A 275 -3.86 -3.08 11.93
CA ALA A 275 -4.65 -4.09 12.63
C ALA A 275 -3.87 -5.37 12.94
N THR A 276 -2.85 -5.72 12.13
CA THR A 276 -2.02 -6.93 12.35
C THR A 276 -1.16 -6.87 13.61
N PHE A 277 -0.87 -5.69 14.13
CA PHE A 277 -0.09 -5.55 15.37
C PHE A 277 -0.89 -5.96 16.61
N ASN A 278 -2.22 -5.78 16.58
CA ASN A 278 -3.10 -6.19 17.66
C ASN A 278 -3.71 -7.59 17.42
N ASP A 279 -3.97 -7.92 16.15
CA ASP A 279 -4.54 -9.19 15.71
C ASP A 279 -3.81 -9.66 14.45
N PRO A 280 -2.81 -10.55 14.59
CA PRO A 280 -2.09 -11.07 13.43
C PRO A 280 -2.98 -11.77 12.39
N SER A 281 -4.15 -12.28 12.81
CA SER A 281 -5.13 -12.91 11.92
C SER A 281 -6.02 -11.91 11.18
N ALA A 282 -5.91 -10.60 11.47
CA ALA A 282 -6.79 -9.57 10.92
C ALA A 282 -6.95 -9.64 9.39
N PRO A 283 -5.91 -9.84 8.55
CA PRO A 283 -6.09 -9.93 7.11
C PRO A 283 -7.02 -11.08 6.70
N ARG A 284 -6.84 -12.25 7.32
CA ARG A 284 -7.67 -13.43 7.04
C ARG A 284 -9.11 -13.26 7.52
N ARG A 285 -9.28 -12.68 8.72
CA ARG A 285 -10.59 -12.38 9.29
C ARG A 285 -11.33 -11.35 8.46
N VAL A 286 -10.67 -10.26 8.03
CA VAL A 286 -11.26 -9.23 7.16
C VAL A 286 -11.77 -9.82 5.85
N LEU A 287 -11.05 -10.80 5.27
CA LEU A 287 -11.51 -11.50 4.07
C LEU A 287 -12.84 -12.20 4.31
N THR A 288 -12.96 -12.99 5.38
CA THR A 288 -14.19 -13.71 5.73
C THR A 288 -15.35 -12.73 5.99
N GLU A 289 -15.10 -11.69 6.80
CA GLU A 289 -16.11 -10.68 7.10
C GLU A 289 -16.56 -9.89 5.84
N LEU A 290 -15.64 -9.60 4.92
CA LEU A 290 -15.96 -8.94 3.65
C LEU A 290 -16.88 -9.81 2.79
N GLU A 291 -16.62 -11.13 2.71
CA GLU A 291 -17.51 -12.08 2.02
C GLU A 291 -18.92 -12.05 2.60
N GLU A 292 -19.04 -12.07 3.92
CA GLU A 292 -20.33 -12.00 4.61
C GLU A 292 -21.06 -10.66 4.32
N HIS A 293 -20.32 -9.55 4.29
CA HIS A 293 -20.91 -8.24 3.97
C HIS A 293 -21.40 -8.19 2.52
N LEU A 294 -20.64 -8.68 1.56
CA LEU A 294 -21.05 -8.73 0.17
C LEU A 294 -22.31 -9.58 -0.01
N ALA A 295 -22.36 -10.76 0.63
CA ALA A 295 -23.53 -11.63 0.59
C ALA A 295 -24.78 -10.95 1.19
N ARG A 296 -24.65 -10.26 2.33
CA ARG A 296 -25.75 -9.49 2.96
C ARG A 296 -26.31 -8.39 2.04
N HIS A 297 -25.47 -7.79 1.21
CA HIS A 297 -25.88 -6.78 0.23
C HIS A 297 -26.33 -7.36 -1.11
N GLY A 298 -26.33 -8.70 -1.26
CA GLY A 298 -26.80 -9.41 -2.47
C GLY A 298 -25.78 -9.40 -3.62
N PHE A 299 -24.53 -9.05 -3.37
CA PHE A 299 -23.47 -9.12 -4.39
C PHE A 299 -23.03 -10.57 -4.61
N THR A 300 -23.10 -11.04 -5.85
CA THR A 300 -22.60 -12.36 -6.26
C THR A 300 -21.16 -12.33 -6.73
N ARG A 301 -20.67 -11.18 -7.20
CA ARG A 301 -19.29 -10.95 -7.60
C ARG A 301 -18.72 -9.76 -6.86
N PHE A 302 -17.47 -9.85 -6.45
CA PHE A 302 -16.74 -8.75 -5.80
C PHE A 302 -16.73 -7.47 -6.67
N ALA A 303 -16.52 -7.64 -7.97
CA ALA A 303 -16.45 -6.52 -8.92
C ALA A 303 -17.72 -5.65 -8.94
N ASP A 304 -18.89 -6.23 -8.62
CA ASP A 304 -20.17 -5.50 -8.62
C ASP A 304 -20.31 -4.54 -7.43
N ALA A 305 -19.47 -4.70 -6.39
CA ALA A 305 -19.42 -3.80 -5.24
C ALA A 305 -18.44 -2.64 -5.44
N VAL A 306 -17.51 -2.75 -6.40
CA VAL A 306 -16.48 -1.73 -6.62
C VAL A 306 -17.10 -0.43 -7.14
N GLY A 307 -16.99 0.63 -6.34
CA GLY A 307 -17.50 1.96 -6.71
C GLY A 307 -19.03 2.10 -6.66
N VAL A 308 -19.74 1.13 -6.08
CA VAL A 308 -21.21 1.14 -6.00
C VAL A 308 -21.79 2.38 -5.31
N ALA A 309 -21.01 3.00 -4.40
CA ALA A 309 -21.47 4.21 -3.71
C ALA A 309 -21.60 5.41 -4.65
N HIS A 310 -20.78 5.50 -5.70
CA HIS A 310 -20.91 6.53 -6.75
C HIS A 310 -22.23 6.39 -7.51
N GLU A 311 -22.63 5.16 -7.83
CA GLU A 311 -23.87 4.88 -8.56
C GLU A 311 -25.10 5.19 -7.72
N ARG A 312 -25.08 4.77 -6.45
CA ARG A 312 -26.19 5.02 -5.53
C ARG A 312 -26.36 6.51 -5.18
N MET A 313 -25.25 7.26 -5.12
CA MET A 313 -25.31 8.72 -4.95
C MET A 313 -25.93 9.41 -6.17
N ALA A 314 -25.61 8.97 -7.37
CA ALA A 314 -26.16 9.55 -8.61
C ALA A 314 -27.68 9.25 -8.79
N ALA A 315 -28.22 8.31 -8.03
CA ALA A 315 -29.65 7.94 -8.02
C ALA A 315 -30.47 8.73 -6.98
N LEU A 316 -29.83 9.56 -6.12
CA LEU A 316 -30.49 10.47 -5.17
C LEU A 316 -30.76 11.84 -5.81
#